data_b94bb54f0d1966fa4b92273df1bd70f1
#
_entry.id   b94bb54f0d1966fa4b92273df1bd70f1
#
_cell.length_a   1.000
_cell.length_b   1.000
_cell.length_c   1.000
_cell.angle_alpha   90.00
_cell.angle_beta   90.00
_cell.angle_gamma   90.00
#
_symmetry.space_group_name_H-M   'P 1'
#
loop_
_entity.id
_entity.type
_entity.pdbx_description
1 polymer ?
#
loop_
_entity_poly.entity_id
_entity_poly.type
_entity_poly.pdbx_seq_one_letter_code
_entity_poly.pdbx_strand_id
1 'polypeptide(L)'
;MSGIDQSPGVTYEARSGETWRDPYPMYAALRDHDPVHHVADGDHWVLSRFDDVFDAARDTTTYSSAQGLTTTYGEREKIGLDVAAPIVMLDPPEHTAFRRLVGRALTPRHVQAIEPLVRAFVVGRLDRLRELGEADVVAELFKPL
;
A
#
# COMPACT_ATOMS: atom_id res chain seq x y z
N MET A 1 -26.26 -7.71 -23.13
CA MET A 1 -26.65 -8.35 -21.87
C MET A 1 -26.09 -9.76 -21.91
N SER A 2 -24.89 -9.98 -21.45
CA SER A 2 -24.33 -11.32 -21.30
C SER A 2 -23.83 -11.39 -19.87
N GLY A 3 -24.45 -12.26 -19.07
CA GLY A 3 -24.10 -12.49 -17.69
C GLY A 3 -22.62 -12.91 -17.62
N ILE A 4 -21.87 -12.21 -16.79
CA ILE A 4 -20.54 -12.63 -16.39
C ILE A 4 -20.78 -13.85 -15.52
N ASP A 5 -20.33 -14.99 -16.00
CA ASP A 5 -20.36 -16.26 -15.28
C ASP A 5 -19.58 -16.07 -13.98
N GLN A 6 -20.27 -16.07 -12.85
CA GLN A 6 -19.65 -16.08 -11.54
C GLN A 6 -19.01 -17.44 -11.37
N SER A 7 -17.70 -17.51 -11.41
CA SER A 7 -16.95 -18.73 -11.09
C SER A 7 -17.42 -19.25 -9.73
N PRO A 8 -17.98 -20.46 -9.66
CA PRO A 8 -18.54 -20.94 -8.42
C PRO A 8 -17.42 -21.24 -7.42
N GLY A 9 -17.37 -20.50 -6.34
CA GLY A 9 -16.70 -20.97 -5.13
C GLY A 9 -15.55 -20.15 -4.56
N VAL A 10 -15.13 -19.03 -5.15
CA VAL A 10 -14.11 -18.17 -4.53
C VAL A 10 -14.79 -16.93 -3.95
N THR A 11 -14.63 -16.71 -2.64
CA THR A 11 -15.12 -15.50 -1.96
C THR A 11 -13.93 -14.61 -1.65
N TYR A 12 -14.04 -13.33 -2.02
CA TYR A 12 -13.09 -12.30 -1.62
C TYR A 12 -13.71 -11.38 -0.59
N GLU A 13 -13.13 -11.34 0.61
CA GLU A 13 -13.56 -10.48 1.72
C GLU A 13 -12.37 -9.70 2.26
N ALA A 14 -12.07 -8.56 1.67
CA ALA A 14 -10.91 -7.75 2.04
C ALA A 14 -10.95 -7.20 3.48
N ARG A 15 -12.12 -7.13 4.10
CA ARG A 15 -12.31 -6.39 5.37
C ARG A 15 -12.98 -7.20 6.49
N SER A 16 -13.01 -8.52 6.40
CA SER A 16 -13.47 -9.36 7.51
C SER A 16 -12.39 -9.50 8.59
N GLY A 17 -12.81 -9.68 9.84
CA GLY A 17 -11.85 -9.90 10.93
C GLY A 17 -11.04 -11.19 10.78
N GLU A 18 -11.57 -12.19 10.11
CA GLU A 18 -10.87 -13.44 9.81
C GLU A 18 -9.84 -13.25 8.71
N THR A 19 -10.18 -12.55 7.64
CA THR A 19 -9.26 -12.23 6.53
C THR A 19 -8.03 -11.44 7.03
N TRP A 20 -8.20 -10.52 7.97
CA TRP A 20 -7.07 -9.79 8.56
C TRP A 20 -6.14 -10.67 9.38
N ARG A 21 -6.62 -11.76 9.95
CA ARG A 21 -5.80 -12.69 10.74
C ARG A 21 -5.03 -13.67 9.88
N ASP A 22 -5.66 -14.21 8.84
CA ASP A 22 -5.05 -15.16 7.92
C ASP A 22 -5.64 -15.01 6.49
N PRO A 23 -5.10 -14.10 5.67
CA PRO A 23 -5.59 -13.88 4.31
C PRO A 23 -5.08 -14.91 3.29
N TYR A 24 -4.10 -15.72 3.65
CA TYR A 24 -3.36 -16.56 2.70
C TYR A 24 -4.20 -17.67 2.04
N PRO A 25 -5.13 -18.36 2.73
CA PRO A 25 -6.00 -19.34 2.09
C PRO A 25 -6.89 -18.71 0.99
N MET A 26 -7.46 -17.53 1.26
CA MET A 26 -8.25 -16.78 0.29
C MET A 26 -7.40 -16.39 -0.93
N TYR A 27 -6.19 -15.87 -0.72
CA TYR A 27 -5.29 -15.53 -1.83
C TYR A 27 -4.85 -16.75 -2.64
N ALA A 28 -4.67 -17.90 -2.01
CA ALA A 28 -4.39 -19.15 -2.74
C ALA A 28 -5.55 -19.55 -3.63
N ALA A 29 -6.77 -19.54 -3.09
CA ALA A 29 -7.98 -19.86 -3.84
C ALA A 29 -8.19 -18.92 -5.04
N LEU A 30 -7.96 -17.62 -4.86
CA LEU A 30 -8.01 -16.64 -5.96
C LEU A 30 -6.98 -16.98 -7.05
N ARG A 31 -5.71 -17.21 -6.69
CA ARG A 31 -4.67 -17.53 -7.69
C ARG A 31 -4.97 -18.77 -8.49
N ASP A 32 -5.54 -19.78 -7.85
CA ASP A 32 -5.76 -21.08 -8.45
C ASP A 32 -7.02 -21.13 -9.30
N HIS A 33 -8.09 -20.41 -8.89
CA HIS A 33 -9.42 -20.60 -9.48
C HIS A 33 -10.02 -19.33 -10.08
N ASP A 34 -9.66 -18.14 -9.60
CA ASP A 34 -10.22 -16.86 -10.09
C ASP A 34 -9.21 -15.71 -9.96
N PRO A 35 -8.11 -15.75 -10.75
CA PRO A 35 -6.98 -14.84 -10.57
C PRO A 35 -7.27 -13.38 -10.91
N VAL A 36 -8.35 -13.11 -11.66
CA VAL A 36 -8.87 -11.78 -11.98
C VAL A 36 -10.31 -11.71 -11.48
N HIS A 37 -10.45 -11.50 -10.20
CA HIS A 37 -11.73 -11.59 -9.50
C HIS A 37 -12.51 -10.28 -9.53
N HIS A 38 -13.78 -10.31 -9.92
CA HIS A 38 -14.68 -9.17 -9.89
C HIS A 38 -15.43 -9.11 -8.56
N VAL A 39 -15.24 -8.05 -7.81
CA VAL A 39 -15.98 -7.76 -6.58
C VAL A 39 -17.20 -6.92 -6.91
N ALA A 40 -18.38 -7.54 -6.96
CA ALA A 40 -19.62 -6.88 -7.34
C ALA A 40 -20.02 -5.75 -6.37
N ASP A 41 -19.77 -5.93 -5.08
CA ASP A 41 -19.94 -4.88 -4.08
C ASP A 41 -18.79 -3.88 -4.17
N GLY A 42 -19.04 -2.71 -4.73
CA GLY A 42 -18.04 -1.68 -4.99
C GLY A 42 -17.45 -1.70 -6.40
N ASP A 43 -17.87 -2.64 -7.26
CA ASP A 43 -17.53 -2.71 -8.69
C ASP A 43 -16.03 -2.52 -8.99
N HIS A 44 -15.22 -3.37 -8.40
CA HIS A 44 -13.76 -3.35 -8.59
C HIS A 44 -13.21 -4.74 -8.86
N TRP A 45 -11.98 -4.79 -9.39
CA TRP A 45 -11.29 -6.03 -9.73
C TRP A 45 -10.10 -6.27 -8.81
N VAL A 46 -9.85 -7.52 -8.49
CA VAL A 46 -8.72 -7.98 -7.68
C VAL A 46 -7.84 -8.90 -8.51
N LEU A 47 -6.58 -8.54 -8.64
CA LEU A 47 -5.55 -9.36 -9.26
C LEU A 47 -4.80 -10.12 -8.18
N SER A 48 -4.56 -11.43 -8.38
CA SER A 48 -3.94 -12.28 -7.37
C SER A 48 -2.65 -12.97 -7.82
N ARG A 49 -2.39 -13.12 -9.11
CA ARG A 49 -1.14 -13.68 -9.63
C ARG A 49 -0.06 -12.62 -9.72
N PHE A 50 1.18 -13.02 -9.45
CA PHE A 50 2.33 -12.11 -9.45
C PHE A 50 2.50 -11.38 -10.78
N ASP A 51 2.46 -12.11 -11.90
CA ASP A 51 2.69 -11.51 -13.21
C ASP A 51 1.61 -10.51 -13.57
N ASP A 52 0.32 -10.83 -13.31
CA ASP A 52 -0.80 -9.91 -13.54
C ASP A 52 -0.68 -8.63 -12.72
N VAL A 53 -0.32 -8.75 -11.43
CA VAL A 53 -0.11 -7.60 -10.54
C VAL A 53 1.11 -6.79 -10.97
N PHE A 54 2.20 -7.46 -11.35
CA PHE A 54 3.44 -6.82 -11.78
C PHE A 54 3.24 -6.02 -13.07
N ASP A 55 2.56 -6.60 -14.05
CA ASP A 55 2.28 -5.96 -15.33
C ASP A 55 1.30 -4.80 -15.17
N ALA A 56 0.21 -4.99 -14.43
CA ALA A 56 -0.76 -3.94 -14.13
C ALA A 56 -0.11 -2.75 -13.39
N ALA A 57 0.76 -3.00 -12.42
CA ALA A 57 1.44 -1.95 -11.66
C ALA A 57 2.43 -1.12 -12.50
N ARG A 58 2.83 -1.60 -13.68
CA ARG A 58 3.75 -0.92 -14.60
C ARG A 58 3.06 -0.26 -15.79
N ASP A 59 1.86 -0.70 -16.11
CA ASP A 59 1.08 -0.17 -17.22
C ASP A 59 0.32 1.10 -16.79
N THR A 60 1.04 2.21 -16.79
CA THR A 60 0.48 3.53 -16.46
C THR A 60 -0.39 4.13 -17.57
N THR A 61 -0.53 3.45 -18.71
CA THR A 61 -1.41 3.88 -19.79
C THR A 61 -2.82 3.32 -19.63
N THR A 62 -2.92 2.11 -19.12
CA THR A 62 -4.21 1.45 -18.87
C THR A 62 -4.72 1.70 -17.44
N TYR A 63 -3.82 1.69 -16.45
CA TYR A 63 -4.16 1.80 -15.04
C TYR A 63 -3.67 3.12 -14.47
N SER A 64 -4.62 3.94 -14.02
CA SER A 64 -4.37 5.25 -13.42
C SER A 64 -4.40 5.18 -11.90
N SER A 65 -3.48 5.88 -11.24
CA SER A 65 -3.48 6.09 -9.78
C SER A 65 -4.30 7.31 -9.36
N ALA A 66 -4.81 8.11 -10.30
CA ALA A 66 -5.45 9.38 -10.02
C ALA A 66 -6.80 9.27 -9.28
N GLN A 67 -7.42 8.09 -9.30
CA GLN A 67 -8.69 7.86 -8.60
C GLN A 67 -8.56 7.73 -7.07
N GLY A 68 -7.36 7.52 -6.57
CA GLY A 68 -7.12 7.49 -5.13
C GLY A 68 -6.51 6.19 -4.61
N LEU A 69 -6.56 6.03 -3.29
CA LEU A 69 -5.94 4.91 -2.56
C LEU A 69 -6.96 3.87 -2.08
N THR A 70 -8.22 4.04 -2.44
CA THR A 70 -9.31 3.17 -1.98
C THR A 70 -10.11 2.64 -3.15
N THR A 71 -10.92 1.62 -2.89
CA THR A 71 -11.84 1.05 -3.87
C THR A 71 -13.17 1.82 -3.96
N THR A 72 -13.32 2.91 -3.20
CA THR A 72 -14.55 3.72 -3.19
C THR A 72 -14.39 4.94 -4.08
N TYR A 73 -15.16 5.01 -5.15
CA TYR A 73 -15.17 6.17 -6.03
C TYR A 73 -15.64 7.44 -5.29
N GLY A 74 -14.97 8.57 -5.57
CA GLY A 74 -15.30 9.87 -4.96
C GLY A 74 -14.86 10.00 -3.50
N GLU A 75 -14.12 9.07 -2.94
CA GLU A 75 -13.57 9.20 -1.58
C GLU A 75 -12.47 10.25 -1.50
N ARG A 76 -11.71 10.44 -2.57
CA ARG A 76 -10.65 11.45 -2.67
C ARG A 76 -11.15 12.84 -2.31
N GLU A 77 -12.28 13.25 -2.89
CA GLU A 77 -12.91 14.54 -2.64
C GLU A 77 -13.43 14.65 -1.21
N LYS A 78 -14.01 13.58 -0.68
CA LYS A 78 -14.56 13.54 0.69
C LYS A 78 -13.50 13.73 1.76
N ILE A 79 -12.27 13.28 1.52
CA ILE A 79 -11.15 13.40 2.46
C ILE A 79 -10.23 14.60 2.14
N GLY A 80 -10.60 15.45 1.16
CA GLY A 80 -9.90 16.68 0.84
C GLY A 80 -8.56 16.51 0.11
N LEU A 81 -8.34 15.35 -0.53
CA LEU A 81 -7.12 15.07 -1.31
C LEU A 81 -7.20 15.54 -2.77
N ASP A 82 -8.28 16.19 -3.15
CA ASP A 82 -8.46 16.84 -4.46
C ASP A 82 -7.64 18.13 -4.58
N VAL A 83 -7.46 18.85 -3.46
CA VAL A 83 -6.71 20.12 -3.42
C VAL A 83 -5.20 19.92 -3.55
N ALA A 84 -4.67 18.84 -2.95
CA ALA A 84 -3.25 18.52 -3.00
C ALA A 84 -3.06 16.99 -3.02
N ALA A 85 -3.09 16.42 -4.21
CA ALA A 85 -2.92 14.98 -4.37
C ALA A 85 -1.50 14.55 -3.94
N PRO A 86 -1.38 13.55 -3.06
CA PRO A 86 -0.08 12.97 -2.75
C PRO A 86 0.53 12.30 -3.98
N ILE A 87 1.85 12.19 -4.02
CA ILE A 87 2.60 11.67 -5.18
C ILE A 87 2.10 10.29 -5.66
N VAL A 88 1.60 9.47 -4.75
CA VAL A 88 1.07 8.12 -5.05
C VAL A 88 -0.26 8.14 -5.82
N MET A 89 -0.90 9.30 -5.90
CA MET A 89 -2.14 9.53 -6.65
C MET A 89 -1.91 10.31 -7.94
N LEU A 90 -0.67 10.44 -8.37
CA LEU A 90 -0.33 11.11 -9.61
C LEU A 90 0.06 10.09 -10.68
N ASP A 91 -0.29 10.39 -11.92
CA ASP A 91 0.17 9.67 -13.10
C ASP A 91 1.31 10.41 -13.81
N PRO A 92 2.06 9.79 -14.73
CA PRO A 92 2.97 10.49 -15.63
C PRO A 92 2.21 11.53 -16.49
N PRO A 93 2.80 12.71 -16.77
CA PRO A 93 4.19 13.10 -16.47
C PRO A 93 4.42 13.68 -15.06
N GLU A 94 3.38 14.07 -14.34
CA GLU A 94 3.48 14.75 -13.04
C GLU A 94 4.15 13.85 -11.99
N HIS A 95 3.71 12.61 -11.85
CA HIS A 95 4.37 11.64 -10.98
C HIS A 95 5.87 11.55 -11.26
N THR A 96 6.26 11.47 -12.53
CA THR A 96 7.66 11.36 -12.93
C THR A 96 8.48 12.58 -12.51
N ALA A 97 7.91 13.78 -12.63
CA ALA A 97 8.56 15.03 -12.23
C ALA A 97 8.77 15.08 -10.70
N PHE A 98 7.73 14.78 -9.91
CA PHE A 98 7.82 14.74 -8.46
C PHE A 98 8.77 13.63 -7.98
N ARG A 99 8.68 12.43 -8.55
CA ARG A 99 9.57 11.30 -8.20
C ARG A 99 11.04 11.65 -8.43
N ARG A 100 11.36 12.35 -9.51
CA ARG A 100 12.70 12.83 -9.79
C ARG A 100 13.20 13.85 -8.77
N LEU A 101 12.31 14.76 -8.33
CA LEU A 101 12.64 15.75 -7.31
C LEU A 101 12.98 15.09 -5.98
N VAL A 102 12.09 14.20 -5.50
CA VAL A 102 12.29 13.46 -4.25
C VAL A 102 13.51 12.55 -4.32
N GLY A 103 13.74 11.89 -5.47
CA GLY A 103 14.88 11.00 -5.67
C GLY A 103 16.25 11.69 -5.55
N ARG A 104 16.32 13.01 -5.76
CA ARG A 104 17.56 13.78 -5.53
C ARG A 104 17.90 13.90 -4.04
N ALA A 105 16.91 13.94 -3.18
CA ALA A 105 17.09 14.00 -1.73
C ALA A 105 17.37 12.61 -1.11
N LEU A 106 16.82 11.54 -1.69
CA LEU A 106 16.91 10.16 -1.19
C LEU A 106 17.99 9.34 -1.94
N THR A 107 19.17 9.92 -2.13
CA THR A 107 20.29 9.20 -2.74
C THR A 107 20.91 8.22 -1.73
N PRO A 108 21.54 7.11 -2.18
CA PRO A 108 22.28 6.20 -1.30
C PRO A 108 23.29 6.90 -0.39
N ARG A 109 23.95 7.94 -0.90
CA ARG A 109 24.89 8.75 -0.13
C ARG A 109 24.21 9.49 1.03
N HIS A 110 23.04 10.09 0.79
CA HIS A 110 22.27 10.77 1.85
C HIS A 110 21.75 9.78 2.89
N VAL A 111 21.25 8.63 2.45
CA VAL A 111 20.79 7.58 3.36
C VAL A 111 21.94 7.08 4.26
N GLN A 112 23.13 6.83 3.68
CA GLN A 112 24.32 6.45 4.45
C GLN A 112 24.78 7.53 5.43
N ALA A 113 24.61 8.81 5.09
CA ALA A 113 24.96 9.91 5.99
C ALA A 113 24.01 10.03 7.19
N ILE A 114 22.74 9.60 7.05
CA ILE A 114 21.75 9.60 8.11
C ILE A 114 21.88 8.38 9.04
N GLU A 115 22.40 7.26 8.56
CA GLU A 115 22.50 6.01 9.33
C GLU A 115 23.16 6.19 10.71
N PRO A 116 24.31 6.89 10.88
CA PRO A 116 24.92 7.09 12.19
C PRO A 116 24.00 7.84 13.16
N LEU A 117 23.23 8.82 12.68
CA LEU A 117 22.29 9.59 13.48
C LEU A 117 21.13 8.73 13.97
N VAL A 118 20.54 7.94 13.06
CA VAL A 118 19.48 6.99 13.40
C VAL A 118 19.99 5.96 14.41
N ARG A 119 21.18 5.43 14.19
CA ARG A 119 21.80 4.44 15.09
C ARG A 119 22.03 5.01 16.48
N ALA A 120 22.60 6.21 16.60
CA ALA A 120 22.83 6.86 17.89
C ALA A 120 21.50 7.12 18.62
N PHE A 121 20.49 7.60 17.89
CA PHE A 121 19.14 7.81 18.44
C PHE A 121 18.54 6.51 18.97
N VAL A 122 18.54 5.44 18.16
CA VAL A 122 17.97 4.13 18.54
C VAL A 122 18.69 3.56 19.76
N VAL A 123 20.02 3.61 19.81
CA VAL A 123 20.80 3.12 20.96
C VAL A 123 20.39 3.84 22.23
N GLY A 124 20.34 5.18 22.22
CA GLY A 124 19.92 5.96 23.39
C GLY A 124 18.48 5.65 23.85
N ARG A 125 17.57 5.35 22.89
CA ARG A 125 16.20 4.93 23.24
C ARG A 125 16.15 3.53 23.82
N LEU A 126 16.94 2.59 23.29
CA LEU A 126 17.03 1.22 23.82
C LEU A 126 17.60 1.20 25.24
N ASP A 127 18.60 2.05 25.55
CA ASP A 127 19.12 2.15 26.90
C ASP A 127 18.05 2.65 27.87
N ARG A 128 17.28 3.68 27.49
CA ARG A 128 16.12 4.15 28.25
C ARG A 128 15.07 3.05 28.47
N LEU A 129 14.74 2.27 27.43
CA LEU A 129 13.79 1.16 27.53
C LEU A 129 14.25 0.09 28.53
N ARG A 130 15.57 -0.19 28.58
CA ARG A 130 16.15 -1.11 29.57
C ARG A 130 15.96 -0.60 31.01
N GLU A 131 16.11 0.70 31.24
CA GLU A 131 15.90 1.31 32.55
C GLU A 131 14.43 1.24 32.99
N LEU A 132 13.49 1.40 32.06
CA LEU A 132 12.05 1.33 32.33
C LEU A 132 11.55 -0.09 32.62
N GLY A 133 12.22 -1.11 32.09
CA GLY A 133 11.85 -2.52 32.24
C GLY A 133 10.64 -2.92 31.39
N GLU A 134 9.56 -2.17 31.43
CA GLU A 134 8.35 -2.32 30.59
C GLU A 134 7.95 -0.98 30.00
N ALA A 135 7.63 -0.93 28.69
CA ALA A 135 7.25 0.29 28.03
C ALA A 135 6.48 0.05 26.74
N ASP A 136 5.68 1.05 26.31
CA ASP A 136 5.12 1.10 24.98
C ASP A 136 6.20 1.50 23.97
N VAL A 137 6.67 0.53 23.20
CA VAL A 137 7.74 0.72 22.21
C VAL A 137 7.35 1.72 21.10
N VAL A 138 6.06 1.84 20.79
CA VAL A 138 5.60 2.82 19.79
C VAL A 138 5.77 4.23 20.34
N ALA A 139 5.38 4.46 21.59
CA ALA A 139 5.49 5.77 22.21
C ALA A 139 6.96 6.16 22.50
N GLU A 140 7.77 5.21 22.98
CA GLU A 140 9.14 5.50 23.46
C GLU A 140 10.20 5.44 22.33
N LEU A 141 9.99 4.67 21.29
CA LEU A 141 10.97 4.48 20.20
C LEU A 141 10.49 5.01 18.85
N PHE A 142 9.32 4.54 18.35
CA PHE A 142 8.93 4.80 16.97
C PHE A 142 8.37 6.19 16.73
N LYS A 143 7.56 6.74 17.62
CA LYS A 143 7.03 8.11 17.45
C LYS A 143 8.09 9.21 17.53
N PRO A 144 9.13 9.10 18.39
CA PRO A 144 10.17 10.12 18.44
C PRO A 144 11.22 10.00 17.32
N LEU A 145 11.29 8.88 16.60
CA LEU A 145 12.20 8.65 15.49
C LEU A 145 11.76 9.43 14.23
#